data_65ab83d9d1756e19937bb26bd7e1620b
#
_entry.id   65ab83d9d1756e19937bb26bd7e1620b
#
_cell.length_a   1.000
_cell.length_b   1.000
_cell.length_c   1.000
_cell.angle_alpha   90.00
_cell.angle_beta   90.00
_cell.angle_gamma   90.00
#
_symmetry.space_group_name_H-M   'P 1'
#
loop_
_entity.id
_entity.type
_entity.pdbx_description
1 polymer ?
#
loop_
_entity_poly.entity_id
_entity_poly.type
_entity_poly.pdbx_seq_one_letter_code
_entity_poly.pdbx_strand_id
1 'polypeptide(L)'
;MPAKPFTKDLVLDNFVFARRDARDYYLALFGKFFIMLAKFSIQGYMLYILTDYMLLEKADAARYISLTATIIMVAGITMAFVAGPLADRLGRIKLPPVVISSLLIGAGVLVPFFSPSPSTIVAYAVLAGIGFGAFNAVDQALNISVLPNPATAAKDLGILNLSNTGGQIAGPL
;
A
#
# COMPACT_ATOMS: atom_id res chain seq x y z
N MET A 1 20.98 -28.73 -1.81
CA MET A 1 19.72 -29.49 -1.78
C MET A 1 19.39 -29.87 -3.22
N PRO A 2 19.06 -31.13 -3.55
CA PRO A 2 18.66 -31.51 -4.89
C PRO A 2 17.37 -30.80 -5.28
N ALA A 3 17.32 -30.22 -6.49
CA ALA A 3 16.13 -29.58 -7.02
C ALA A 3 14.98 -30.60 -7.12
N LYS A 4 13.84 -30.32 -6.52
CA LYS A 4 12.65 -31.16 -6.67
C LYS A 4 12.16 -31.10 -8.13
N PRO A 5 11.78 -32.23 -8.75
CA PRO A 5 11.25 -32.24 -10.11
C PRO A 5 9.99 -31.34 -10.19
N PHE A 6 9.86 -30.62 -11.29
CA PHE A 6 8.74 -29.73 -11.54
C PHE A 6 7.48 -30.55 -11.82
N THR A 7 6.62 -30.69 -10.81
CA THR A 7 5.38 -31.48 -10.87
C THR A 7 4.19 -30.54 -10.73
N LYS A 8 3.02 -30.87 -11.33
CA LYS A 8 1.78 -30.08 -11.19
C LYS A 8 1.38 -29.88 -9.73
N ASP A 9 1.59 -30.89 -8.89
CA ASP A 9 1.32 -30.82 -7.46
C ASP A 9 2.20 -29.78 -6.76
N LEU A 10 3.45 -29.62 -7.17
CA LEU A 10 4.35 -28.57 -6.65
C LEU A 10 3.82 -27.17 -6.95
N VAL A 11 3.20 -26.97 -8.12
CA VAL A 11 2.60 -25.70 -8.50
C VAL A 11 1.34 -25.45 -7.66
N LEU A 12 0.47 -26.44 -7.52
CA LEU A 12 -0.76 -26.32 -6.73
C LEU A 12 -0.47 -26.09 -5.24
N ASP A 13 0.54 -26.74 -4.69
CA ASP A 13 0.99 -26.54 -3.31
C ASP A 13 1.43 -25.09 -3.02
N ASN A 14 1.88 -24.35 -4.05
CA ASN A 14 2.21 -22.92 -3.90
C ASN A 14 1.00 -22.01 -3.74
N PHE A 15 -0.20 -22.48 -4.09
CA PHE A 15 -1.46 -21.73 -3.91
C PHE A 15 -2.26 -22.18 -2.68
N VAL A 16 -1.75 -23.13 -1.90
CA VAL A 16 -2.42 -23.55 -0.66
C VAL A 16 -2.19 -22.50 0.43
N PHE A 17 -3.28 -21.88 0.88
CA PHE A 17 -3.27 -20.88 1.95
C PHE A 17 -2.91 -21.49 3.31
N ALA A 18 -2.20 -20.72 4.14
CA ALA A 18 -1.86 -21.12 5.50
C ALA A 18 -3.13 -21.33 6.35
N ARG A 19 -3.24 -22.48 7.06
CA ARG A 19 -4.45 -22.87 7.79
C ARG A 19 -4.33 -22.81 9.32
N ARG A 20 -3.11 -22.83 9.87
CA ARG A 20 -2.86 -22.83 11.33
C ARG A 20 -2.07 -21.60 11.73
N ASP A 21 -2.43 -20.98 12.85
CA ASP A 21 -1.78 -19.82 13.48
C ASP A 21 -1.46 -18.66 12.51
N ALA A 22 -2.37 -18.44 11.53
CA ALA A 22 -2.17 -17.49 10.44
C ALA A 22 -3.01 -16.22 10.59
N ARG A 23 -3.51 -15.88 11.80
CA ARG A 23 -4.37 -14.72 12.02
C ARG A 23 -3.68 -13.42 11.59
N ASP A 24 -2.47 -13.19 12.07
CA ASP A 24 -1.72 -11.96 11.79
C ASP A 24 -1.31 -11.87 10.32
N TYR A 25 -1.02 -13.01 9.71
CA TYR A 25 -0.78 -13.14 8.28
C TYR A 25 -1.99 -12.69 7.45
N TYR A 26 -3.20 -13.15 7.78
CA TYR A 26 -4.42 -12.74 7.07
C TYR A 26 -4.78 -11.29 7.33
N LEU A 27 -4.57 -10.78 8.53
CA LEU A 27 -4.76 -9.35 8.83
C LEU A 27 -3.82 -8.48 7.99
N ALA A 28 -2.55 -8.88 7.85
CA ALA A 28 -1.60 -8.20 6.99
C ALA A 28 -2.00 -8.28 5.50
N LEU A 29 -2.44 -9.47 5.04
CA LEU A 29 -2.90 -9.71 3.67
C LEU A 29 -4.08 -8.82 3.30
N PHE A 30 -5.14 -8.80 4.11
CA PHE A 30 -6.32 -7.98 3.85
C PHE A 30 -6.03 -6.49 4.04
N GLY A 31 -5.28 -6.11 5.07
CA GLY A 31 -4.87 -4.72 5.29
C GLY A 31 -4.12 -4.16 4.07
N LYS A 32 -3.16 -4.93 3.55
CA LYS A 32 -2.41 -4.58 2.36
C LYS A 32 -3.29 -4.47 1.11
N PHE A 33 -4.20 -5.43 0.93
CA PHE A 33 -5.17 -5.41 -0.16
C PHE A 33 -5.99 -4.11 -0.15
N PHE A 34 -6.57 -3.74 1.00
CA PHE A 34 -7.40 -2.54 1.10
C PHE A 34 -6.60 -1.24 0.92
N ILE A 35 -5.36 -1.17 1.41
CA ILE A 35 -4.50 -0.01 1.18
C ILE A 35 -4.19 0.15 -0.32
N MET A 36 -3.86 -0.94 -1.01
CA MET A 36 -3.60 -0.91 -2.44
C MET A 36 -4.86 -0.61 -3.25
N LEU A 37 -5.99 -1.20 -2.89
CA LEU A 37 -7.29 -0.90 -3.48
C LEU A 37 -7.60 0.60 -3.37
N ALA A 38 -7.54 1.18 -2.17
CA ALA A 38 -7.78 2.60 -1.96
C ALA A 38 -6.84 3.49 -2.78
N LYS A 39 -5.54 3.18 -2.78
CA LYS A 39 -4.54 3.90 -3.56
C LYS A 39 -4.87 3.92 -5.04
N PHE A 40 -5.11 2.75 -5.62
CA PHE A 40 -5.33 2.63 -7.06
C PHE A 40 -6.72 3.10 -7.50
N SER A 41 -7.75 3.03 -6.64
CA SER A 41 -9.03 3.70 -6.87
C SER A 41 -8.86 5.21 -7.05
N ILE A 42 -8.19 5.87 -6.10
CA ILE A 42 -7.97 7.31 -6.19
C ILE A 42 -7.10 7.67 -7.39
N GLN A 43 -6.04 6.91 -7.64
CA GLN A 43 -5.14 7.15 -8.76
C GLN A 43 -5.86 6.95 -10.10
N GLY A 44 -6.70 5.94 -10.25
CA GLY A 44 -7.46 5.65 -11.46
C GLY A 44 -8.53 6.71 -11.74
N TYR A 45 -9.16 7.24 -10.71
CA TYR A 45 -10.21 8.24 -10.84
C TYR A 45 -9.73 9.70 -10.63
N MET A 46 -8.43 9.93 -10.48
CA MET A 46 -7.89 11.26 -10.17
C MET A 46 -8.31 12.32 -11.19
N LEU A 47 -8.32 11.98 -12.48
CA LEU A 47 -8.76 12.92 -13.51
C LEU A 47 -10.23 13.33 -13.32
N TYR A 48 -11.11 12.37 -13.09
CA TYR A 48 -12.54 12.61 -12.86
C TYR A 48 -12.79 13.37 -11.56
N ILE A 49 -12.03 13.10 -10.51
CA ILE A 49 -12.09 13.86 -9.25
C ILE A 49 -11.77 15.33 -9.52
N LEU A 50 -10.76 15.62 -10.32
CA LEU A 50 -10.35 17.00 -10.60
C LEU A 50 -11.31 17.69 -11.58
N THR A 51 -11.76 17.01 -12.65
CA THR A 51 -12.61 17.64 -13.68
C THR A 51 -14.08 17.68 -13.30
N ASP A 52 -14.62 16.59 -12.76
CA ASP A 52 -16.07 16.44 -12.59
C ASP A 52 -16.52 16.82 -11.17
N TYR A 53 -15.70 16.50 -10.14
CA TYR A 53 -16.02 16.83 -8.77
C TYR A 53 -15.50 18.21 -8.34
N MET A 54 -14.28 18.57 -8.75
CA MET A 54 -13.68 19.88 -8.44
C MET A 54 -13.88 20.93 -9.54
N LEU A 55 -14.46 20.53 -10.68
CA LEU A 55 -14.80 21.40 -11.82
C LEU A 55 -13.60 22.16 -12.41
N LEU A 56 -12.41 21.54 -12.39
CA LEU A 56 -11.21 22.10 -12.98
C LEU A 56 -11.19 21.88 -14.50
N GLU A 57 -10.61 22.85 -15.23
CA GLU A 57 -10.32 22.66 -16.63
C GLU A 57 -9.29 21.52 -16.84
N LYS A 58 -9.38 20.80 -17.97
CA LYS A 58 -8.50 19.65 -18.26
C LYS A 58 -7.00 19.99 -18.18
N ALA A 59 -6.61 21.21 -18.59
CA ALA A 59 -5.23 21.65 -18.54
C ALA A 59 -4.73 21.79 -17.09
N ASP A 60 -5.56 22.37 -16.21
CA ASP A 60 -5.24 22.51 -14.79
C ASP A 60 -5.29 21.16 -14.08
N ALA A 61 -6.27 20.31 -14.39
CA ALA A 61 -6.34 18.94 -13.86
C ALA A 61 -5.05 18.17 -14.18
N ALA A 62 -4.53 18.25 -15.42
CA ALA A 62 -3.28 17.60 -15.78
C ALA A 62 -2.07 18.13 -14.98
N ARG A 63 -2.02 19.43 -14.70
CA ARG A 63 -0.99 20.04 -13.85
C ARG A 63 -1.08 19.53 -12.41
N TYR A 64 -2.29 19.47 -11.84
CA TYR A 64 -2.49 18.96 -10.49
C TYR A 64 -2.19 17.46 -10.36
N ILE A 65 -2.48 16.64 -11.38
CA ILE A 65 -2.07 15.23 -11.42
C ILE A 65 -0.55 15.11 -11.35
N SER A 66 0.16 15.87 -12.19
CA SER A 66 1.64 15.86 -12.21
C SER A 66 2.24 16.36 -10.90
N LEU A 67 1.68 17.45 -10.34
CA LEU A 67 2.10 18.01 -9.06
C LEU A 67 1.87 17.00 -7.91
N THR A 68 0.69 16.40 -7.86
CA THR A 68 0.32 15.39 -6.87
C THR A 68 1.27 14.19 -6.93
N ALA A 69 1.54 13.68 -8.12
CA ALA A 69 2.47 12.56 -8.31
C ALA A 69 3.89 12.92 -7.84
N THR A 70 4.35 14.12 -8.14
CA THR A 70 5.68 14.62 -7.70
C THR A 70 5.75 14.74 -6.18
N ILE A 71 4.74 15.34 -5.55
CA ILE A 71 4.69 15.50 -4.10
C ILE A 71 4.67 14.14 -3.41
N ILE A 72 3.81 13.20 -3.86
CA ILE A 72 3.73 11.85 -3.31
C ILE A 72 5.09 11.13 -3.44
N MET A 73 5.76 11.28 -4.57
CA MET A 73 7.07 10.68 -4.80
C MET A 73 8.13 11.25 -3.84
N VAL A 74 8.25 12.57 -3.78
CA VAL A 74 9.26 13.25 -2.93
C VAL A 74 8.99 12.99 -1.45
N ALA A 75 7.76 13.18 -0.99
CA ALA A 75 7.36 12.90 0.38
C ALA A 75 7.54 11.42 0.73
N GLY A 76 7.20 10.52 -0.20
CA GLY A 76 7.35 9.08 -0.03
C GLY A 76 8.82 8.66 0.12
N ILE A 77 9.71 9.15 -0.73
CA ILE A 77 11.15 8.87 -0.65
C ILE A 77 11.72 9.42 0.66
N THR A 78 11.42 10.68 0.99
CA THR A 78 11.88 11.31 2.22
C THR A 78 11.44 10.51 3.44
N MET A 79 10.17 10.12 3.47
CA MET A 79 9.62 9.36 4.59
C MET A 79 10.18 7.93 4.67
N ALA A 80 10.50 7.29 3.55
CA ALA A 80 11.14 5.98 3.55
C ALA A 80 12.51 6.00 4.26
N PHE A 81 13.30 7.05 4.06
CA PHE A 81 14.58 7.24 4.79
C PHE A 81 14.41 7.46 6.29
N VAL A 82 13.30 8.06 6.71
CA VAL A 82 13.02 8.33 8.13
C VAL A 82 12.36 7.14 8.80
N ALA A 83 11.38 6.53 8.15
CA ALA A 83 10.54 5.48 8.72
C ALA A 83 11.30 4.15 8.92
N GLY A 84 12.26 3.83 8.05
CA GLY A 84 13.09 2.63 8.17
C GLY A 84 13.85 2.60 9.49
N PRO A 85 14.77 3.54 9.76
CA PRO A 85 15.51 3.62 11.03
C PRO A 85 14.60 3.77 12.26
N LEU A 86 13.47 4.48 12.13
CA LEU A 86 12.51 4.62 13.23
C LEU A 86 11.86 3.29 13.56
N ALA A 87 11.45 2.53 12.56
CA ALA A 87 10.87 1.19 12.73
C ALA A 87 11.87 0.20 13.34
N ASP A 88 13.16 0.32 13.01
CA ASP A 88 14.20 -0.52 13.58
C ASP A 88 14.42 -0.21 15.07
N ARG A 89 14.32 1.05 15.49
CA ARG A 89 14.36 1.46 16.90
C ARG A 89 13.17 0.95 17.71
N LEU A 90 12.01 0.80 17.10
CA LEU A 90 10.80 0.21 17.71
C LEU A 90 10.90 -1.33 17.86
N GLY A 91 11.95 -1.95 17.33
CA GLY A 91 12.25 -3.36 17.47
C GLY A 91 11.20 -4.26 16.83
N ARG A 92 10.69 -5.25 17.60
CA ARG A 92 9.72 -6.23 17.10
C ARG A 92 8.32 -5.68 16.85
N ILE A 93 8.00 -4.49 17.34
CA ILE A 93 6.66 -3.91 17.24
C ILE A 93 6.56 -3.15 15.91
N LYS A 94 6.17 -3.85 14.84
CA LYS A 94 5.98 -3.27 13.50
C LYS A 94 4.56 -2.72 13.27
N LEU A 95 3.61 -3.08 14.13
CA LEU A 95 2.19 -2.73 13.97
C LEU A 95 1.91 -1.21 14.09
N PRO A 96 2.41 -0.46 15.09
CA PRO A 96 2.10 0.97 15.22
C PRO A 96 2.51 1.81 14.01
N PRO A 97 3.68 1.67 13.39
CA PRO A 97 4.04 2.40 12.19
C PRO A 97 3.08 2.13 11.01
N VAL A 98 2.63 0.88 10.84
CA VAL A 98 1.69 0.51 9.78
C VAL A 98 0.32 1.15 10.03
N VAL A 99 -0.18 1.12 11.27
CA VAL A 99 -1.46 1.75 11.63
C VAL A 99 -1.40 3.26 11.42
N ILE A 100 -0.36 3.93 11.89
CA ILE A 100 -0.18 5.37 11.71
C ILE A 100 -0.12 5.73 10.22
N SER A 101 0.62 4.97 9.43
CA SER A 101 0.71 5.18 7.98
C SER A 101 -0.66 5.04 7.30
N SER A 102 -1.43 4.03 7.68
CA SER A 102 -2.77 3.79 7.13
C SER A 102 -3.75 4.91 7.52
N LEU A 103 -3.67 5.41 8.75
CA LEU A 103 -4.47 6.55 9.21
C LEU A 103 -4.10 7.84 8.47
N LEU A 104 -2.81 8.08 8.21
CA LEU A 104 -2.36 9.24 7.42
C LEU A 104 -2.88 9.18 5.98
N ILE A 105 -2.85 8.01 5.36
CA ILE A 105 -3.40 7.80 4.02
C ILE A 105 -4.91 8.07 4.04
N GLY A 106 -5.63 7.49 4.98
CA GLY A 106 -7.08 7.69 5.14
C GLY A 106 -7.45 9.15 5.39
N ALA A 107 -6.75 9.83 6.30
CA ALA A 107 -6.94 11.24 6.55
C ALA A 107 -6.68 12.09 5.29
N GLY A 108 -5.61 11.78 4.56
CA GLY A 108 -5.30 12.46 3.29
C GLY A 108 -6.43 12.39 2.30
N VAL A 109 -7.08 11.23 2.16
CA VAL A 109 -8.23 11.02 1.25
C VAL A 109 -9.46 11.83 1.68
N LEU A 110 -9.70 11.92 2.99
CA LEU A 110 -10.88 12.62 3.53
C LEU A 110 -10.80 14.14 3.33
N VAL A 111 -9.60 14.73 3.28
CA VAL A 111 -9.44 16.19 3.13
C VAL A 111 -10.12 16.73 1.86
N PRO A 112 -9.82 16.23 0.63
CA PRO A 112 -10.51 16.71 -0.57
C PRO A 112 -11.98 16.28 -0.65
N PHE A 113 -12.37 15.22 0.06
CA PHE A 113 -13.77 14.80 0.12
C PHE A 113 -14.65 15.82 0.83
N PHE A 114 -14.18 16.38 1.96
CA PHE A 114 -14.94 17.38 2.72
C PHE A 114 -14.78 18.81 2.18
N SER A 115 -13.72 19.10 1.48
CA SER A 115 -13.45 20.44 0.94
C SER A 115 -12.84 20.33 -0.45
N PRO A 116 -13.66 20.29 -1.51
CA PRO A 116 -13.19 20.14 -2.89
C PRO A 116 -12.53 21.43 -3.37
N SER A 117 -11.20 21.50 -3.23
CA SER A 117 -10.41 22.63 -3.70
C SER A 117 -9.00 22.18 -4.14
N PRO A 118 -8.33 22.92 -5.03
CA PRO A 118 -6.98 22.58 -5.45
C PRO A 118 -5.97 22.45 -4.31
N SER A 119 -6.11 23.28 -3.26
CA SER A 119 -5.23 23.21 -2.08
C SER A 119 -5.39 21.92 -1.28
N THR A 120 -6.58 21.33 -1.24
CA THR A 120 -6.84 20.08 -0.55
C THR A 120 -6.28 18.87 -1.28
N ILE A 121 -6.13 18.94 -2.60
CA ILE A 121 -5.40 17.93 -3.39
C ILE A 121 -3.91 17.95 -3.03
N VAL A 122 -3.33 19.12 -2.83
CA VAL A 122 -1.93 19.24 -2.37
C VAL A 122 -1.78 18.66 -0.96
N ALA A 123 -2.71 18.96 -0.06
CA ALA A 123 -2.73 18.40 1.29
C ALA A 123 -2.85 16.85 1.27
N TYR A 124 -3.76 16.32 0.42
CA TYR A 124 -3.84 14.87 0.16
C TYR A 124 -2.50 14.32 -0.29
N ALA A 125 -1.85 14.96 -1.27
CA ALA A 125 -0.58 14.48 -1.82
C ALA A 125 0.52 14.38 -0.75
N VAL A 126 0.61 15.37 0.14
CA VAL A 126 1.58 15.37 1.24
C VAL A 126 1.27 14.25 2.25
N LEU A 127 0.03 14.17 2.73
CA LEU A 127 -0.37 13.16 3.72
C LEU A 127 -0.25 11.74 3.15
N ALA A 128 -0.73 11.52 1.93
CA ALA A 128 -0.64 10.24 1.26
C ALA A 128 0.82 9.86 0.96
N GLY A 129 1.65 10.81 0.53
CA GLY A 129 3.08 10.59 0.28
C GLY A 129 3.83 10.16 1.53
N ILE A 130 3.63 10.87 2.65
CA ILE A 130 4.19 10.50 3.95
C ILE A 130 3.68 9.10 4.38
N GLY A 131 2.37 8.88 4.29
CA GLY A 131 1.75 7.61 4.66
C GLY A 131 2.27 6.44 3.83
N PHE A 132 2.30 6.56 2.50
CA PHE A 132 2.80 5.50 1.61
C PHE A 132 4.31 5.27 1.78
N GLY A 133 5.10 6.32 1.98
CA GLY A 133 6.53 6.19 2.23
C GLY A 133 6.82 5.40 3.51
N ALA A 134 6.15 5.77 4.60
CA ALA A 134 6.27 5.07 5.87
C ALA A 134 5.75 3.61 5.79
N PHE A 135 4.60 3.40 5.14
CA PHE A 135 4.03 2.07 4.92
C PHE A 135 5.02 1.17 4.17
N ASN A 136 5.52 1.62 3.01
CA ASN A 136 6.43 0.82 2.18
C ASN A 136 7.74 0.48 2.90
N ALA A 137 8.26 1.40 3.73
CA ALA A 137 9.48 1.17 4.51
C ALA A 137 9.33 0.04 5.55
N VAL A 138 8.13 -0.13 6.11
CA VAL A 138 7.88 -1.11 7.18
C VAL A 138 7.20 -2.38 6.67
N ASP A 139 6.48 -2.31 5.56
CA ASP A 139 5.67 -3.40 4.99
C ASP A 139 6.49 -4.68 4.77
N GLN A 140 7.70 -4.58 4.22
CA GLN A 140 8.55 -5.75 3.97
C GLN A 140 8.96 -6.44 5.28
N ALA A 141 9.30 -5.66 6.29
CA ALA A 141 9.65 -6.20 7.60
C ALA A 141 8.43 -6.82 8.31
N LEU A 142 7.26 -6.22 8.16
CA LEU A 142 6.00 -6.77 8.66
C LEU A 142 5.68 -8.09 7.96
N ASN A 143 5.76 -8.15 6.64
CA ASN A 143 5.49 -9.35 5.85
C ASN A 143 6.31 -10.54 6.35
N ILE A 144 7.61 -10.34 6.61
CA ILE A 144 8.49 -11.38 7.14
C ILE A 144 8.08 -11.77 8.57
N SER A 145 7.67 -10.81 9.39
CA SER A 145 7.34 -11.07 10.81
C SER A 145 6.04 -11.84 11.01
N VAL A 146 5.11 -11.79 10.05
CA VAL A 146 3.80 -12.45 10.12
C VAL A 146 3.76 -13.79 9.40
N LEU A 147 4.90 -14.27 8.86
CA LEU A 147 4.95 -15.57 8.17
C LEU A 147 4.62 -16.72 9.11
N PRO A 148 3.64 -17.57 8.77
CA PRO A 148 3.23 -18.67 9.65
C PRO A 148 4.30 -19.76 9.78
N ASN A 149 5.10 -19.97 8.71
CA ASN A 149 6.14 -21.00 8.70
C ASN A 149 7.35 -20.56 7.86
N PRO A 150 8.54 -20.48 8.45
CA PRO A 150 9.76 -20.14 7.70
C PRO A 150 10.09 -21.10 6.54
N ALA A 151 9.67 -22.36 6.62
CA ALA A 151 9.90 -23.35 5.57
C ALA A 151 9.05 -23.08 4.31
N THR A 152 7.95 -22.35 4.42
CA THR A 152 7.06 -21.97 3.31
C THR A 152 7.13 -20.48 2.97
N ALA A 153 8.13 -19.77 3.50
CA ALA A 153 8.25 -18.31 3.41
C ALA A 153 8.10 -17.77 1.98
N ALA A 154 8.75 -18.39 1.00
CA ALA A 154 8.69 -17.94 -0.40
C ALA A 154 7.26 -17.99 -0.95
N LYS A 155 6.51 -19.06 -0.64
CA LYS A 155 5.11 -19.23 -1.02
C LYS A 155 4.23 -18.18 -0.35
N ASP A 156 4.36 -18.05 0.97
CA ASP A 156 3.50 -17.19 1.76
C ASP A 156 3.73 -15.69 1.42
N LEU A 157 4.99 -15.30 1.13
CA LEU A 157 5.31 -13.97 0.58
C LEU A 157 4.72 -13.76 -0.81
N GLY A 158 4.71 -14.80 -1.65
CA GLY A 158 4.06 -14.77 -2.96
C GLY A 158 2.56 -14.49 -2.84
N ILE A 159 1.88 -15.14 -1.90
CA ILE A 159 0.45 -14.93 -1.63
C ILE A 159 0.20 -13.50 -1.08
N LEU A 160 1.06 -12.99 -0.17
CA LEU A 160 0.99 -11.59 0.28
C LEU A 160 1.16 -10.61 -0.89
N ASN A 161 1.99 -10.95 -1.88
CA ASN A 161 2.16 -10.12 -3.06
C ASN A 161 0.93 -10.13 -3.99
N LEU A 162 0.13 -11.21 -3.99
CA LEU A 162 -1.15 -11.24 -4.68
C LEU A 162 -2.12 -10.19 -4.14
N SER A 163 -2.02 -9.81 -2.86
CA SER A 163 -2.82 -8.71 -2.30
C SER A 163 -2.52 -7.37 -2.95
N ASN A 164 -1.24 -7.10 -3.26
CA ASN A 164 -0.87 -5.90 -4.00
C ASN A 164 -1.49 -5.89 -5.39
N THR A 165 -1.28 -6.97 -6.14
CA THR A 165 -1.82 -7.10 -7.51
C THR A 165 -3.35 -7.09 -7.52
N GLY A 166 -3.97 -7.80 -6.58
CA GLY A 166 -5.43 -7.80 -6.43
C GLY A 166 -6.00 -6.42 -6.14
N GLY A 167 -5.38 -5.67 -5.22
CA GLY A 167 -5.77 -4.28 -4.93
C GLY A 167 -5.55 -3.33 -6.11
N GLN A 168 -4.46 -3.52 -6.88
CA GLN A 168 -4.19 -2.73 -8.09
C GLN A 168 -5.22 -2.96 -9.19
N ILE A 169 -5.66 -4.20 -9.38
CA ILE A 169 -6.65 -4.55 -10.40
C ILE A 169 -8.05 -4.10 -9.95
N ALA A 170 -8.41 -4.37 -8.70
CA ALA A 170 -9.75 -4.07 -8.19
C ALA A 170 -9.99 -2.57 -7.94
N GLY A 171 -8.93 -1.79 -7.69
CA GLY A 171 -9.05 -0.37 -7.38
C GLY A 171 -9.71 0.47 -8.48
N PRO A 172 -9.30 0.37 -9.75
CA PRO A 172 -9.89 1.16 -10.85
C PRO A 172 -11.21 0.62 -11.38
N LEU A 173 -11.66 -0.59 -10.96
CA LEU A 173 -12.93 -1.19 -11.37
C LEU A 173 -14.11 -0.61 -10.62
#